data_3bc2e8a785b778595de704d90c7b4cce
#
_entry.id   3bc2e8a785b778595de704d90c7b4cce
#
_cell.length_a   1.000
_cell.length_b   1.000
_cell.length_c   1.000
_cell.angle_alpha   90.00
_cell.angle_beta   90.00
_cell.angle_gamma   90.00
#
_symmetry.space_group_name_H-M   'P 1'
#
loop_
_entity.id
_entity.type
_entity.pdbx_description
1 polymer ?
#
loop_
_entity_poly.entity_id
_entity_poly.type
_entity_poly.pdbx_seq_one_letter_code
_entity_poly.pdbx_strand_id
1 'polypeptide(L)'
;MKKFTVLVALALLAATGTSYAVTCAYDNVPGATLLVPYFKVANTAGTSLSAGIQPGGANTLVAITNVSQWGAIAHVTVWNKQSAAVLDFNVPMTGYD
;
A
#
# COMPACT_ATOMS: atom_id res chain seq x y z
N MET A 1 25.58 49.71 -6.08
CA MET A 1 24.42 49.11 -5.37
C MET A 1 23.43 48.42 -6.29
N LYS A 2 22.96 49.03 -7.36
CA LYS A 2 21.97 48.37 -8.27
C LYS A 2 22.44 47.03 -8.88
N LYS A 3 23.74 46.89 -9.22
CA LYS A 3 24.30 45.67 -9.80
C LYS A 3 24.36 44.51 -8.77
N PHE A 4 24.61 44.84 -7.51
CA PHE A 4 24.64 43.84 -6.42
C PHE A 4 23.26 43.31 -6.09
N THR A 5 22.24 44.18 -6.12
CA THR A 5 20.83 43.77 -5.88
C THR A 5 20.32 42.82 -6.97
N VAL A 6 20.72 43.07 -8.24
CA VAL A 6 20.34 42.16 -9.36
C VAL A 6 21.01 40.81 -9.22
N LEU A 7 22.29 40.78 -8.79
CA LEU A 7 23.02 39.53 -8.61
C LEU A 7 22.43 38.66 -7.47
N VAL A 8 22.04 39.31 -6.37
CA VAL A 8 21.36 38.62 -5.24
C VAL A 8 19.98 38.12 -5.64
N ALA A 9 19.19 38.87 -6.41
CA ALA A 9 17.91 38.43 -6.91
C ALA A 9 18.04 37.25 -7.87
N LEU A 10 19.06 37.26 -8.74
CA LEU A 10 19.33 36.14 -9.65
C LEU A 10 19.75 34.85 -8.90
N ALA A 11 20.56 35.01 -7.86
CA ALA A 11 20.98 33.90 -7.01
C ALA A 11 19.83 33.29 -6.21
N LEU A 12 18.88 34.10 -5.74
CA LEU A 12 17.67 33.65 -5.08
C LEU A 12 16.73 32.90 -6.04
N LEU A 13 16.63 33.33 -7.31
CA LEU A 13 15.83 32.60 -8.32
C LEU A 13 16.47 31.26 -8.69
N ALA A 14 17.80 31.17 -8.70
CA ALA A 14 18.51 29.92 -8.97
C ALA A 14 18.45 28.93 -7.79
N ALA A 15 18.19 29.41 -6.58
CA ALA A 15 18.08 28.62 -5.37
C ALA A 15 16.65 28.01 -5.17
N THR A 16 15.69 28.33 -6.05
CA THR A 16 14.43 27.59 -6.11
C THR A 16 14.72 26.21 -6.69
N GLY A 17 15.24 25.32 -5.84
CA GLY A 17 15.35 23.92 -6.18
C GLY A 17 14.00 23.42 -6.68
N THR A 18 13.98 22.74 -7.79
CA THR A 18 12.81 22.03 -8.28
C THR A 18 12.37 21.09 -7.16
N SER A 19 11.35 21.51 -6.40
CA SER A 19 10.65 20.57 -5.54
C SER A 19 9.96 19.57 -6.46
N TYR A 20 10.56 18.41 -6.63
CA TYR A 20 9.84 17.28 -7.17
C TYR A 20 8.78 16.91 -6.13
N ALA A 21 7.60 17.50 -6.26
CA ALA A 21 6.43 16.95 -5.65
C ALA A 21 6.22 15.60 -6.33
N VAL A 22 6.55 14.52 -5.63
CA VAL A 22 6.28 13.16 -6.07
C VAL A 22 4.76 12.95 -5.98
N THR A 23 4.03 13.60 -6.87
CA THR A 23 2.66 13.27 -7.15
C THR A 23 2.68 12.18 -8.23
N CYS A 24 2.41 10.97 -7.87
CA CYS A 24 2.51 9.77 -8.71
C CYS A 24 3.93 9.19 -8.75
N ALA A 25 4.47 8.81 -7.60
CA ALA A 25 5.50 7.80 -7.59
C ALA A 25 4.88 6.51 -8.18
N TYR A 26 5.49 5.98 -9.23
CA TYR A 26 5.36 4.56 -9.50
C TYR A 26 5.92 3.87 -8.27
N ASP A 27 5.05 3.50 -7.35
CA ASP A 27 5.44 2.89 -6.10
C ASP A 27 5.71 1.40 -6.32
N ASN A 28 6.81 1.13 -7.01
CA ASN A 28 7.36 -0.22 -7.16
C ASN A 28 8.37 -0.54 -6.06
N VAL A 29 8.36 0.23 -4.98
CA VAL A 29 9.24 -0.03 -3.84
C VAL A 29 8.57 -1.07 -2.93
N PRO A 30 9.23 -2.20 -2.65
CA PRO A 30 8.71 -3.18 -1.72
C PRO A 30 8.48 -2.55 -0.35
N GLY A 31 7.28 -2.68 0.18
CA GLY A 31 6.91 -2.18 1.50
C GLY A 31 7.00 -3.26 2.56
N ALA A 32 7.52 -2.93 3.75
CA ALA A 32 7.48 -3.82 4.90
C ALA A 32 6.10 -3.86 5.56
N THR A 33 5.27 -2.85 5.30
CA THR A 33 3.89 -2.77 5.78
C THR A 33 3.01 -2.30 4.63
N LEU A 34 1.96 -3.04 4.35
CA LEU A 34 1.02 -2.77 3.27
C LEU A 34 -0.38 -2.59 3.87
N LEU A 35 -1.13 -1.64 3.35
CA LEU A 35 -2.50 -1.40 3.74
C LEU A 35 -3.43 -1.62 2.55
N VAL A 36 -4.39 -2.52 2.71
CA VAL A 36 -5.54 -2.66 1.81
C VAL A 36 -6.70 -1.92 2.45
N PRO A 37 -7.02 -0.68 2.01
CA PRO A 37 -7.93 0.20 2.74
C PRO A 37 -9.39 -0.26 2.68
N TYR A 38 -9.71 -1.10 1.72
CA TYR A 38 -11.06 -1.63 1.54
C TYR A 38 -11.03 -3.01 0.89
N PHE A 39 -11.82 -3.91 1.40
CA PHE A 39 -12.08 -5.21 0.77
C PHE A 39 -13.56 -5.59 0.90
N LYS A 40 -14.02 -6.41 0.01
CA LYS A 40 -15.38 -6.92 0.00
C LYS A 40 -15.37 -8.42 -0.23
N VAL A 41 -16.19 -9.13 0.55
CA VAL A 41 -16.45 -10.55 0.38
C VAL A 41 -17.97 -10.72 0.28
N ALA A 42 -18.43 -11.26 -0.83
CA ALA A 42 -19.83 -11.62 -0.96
C ALA A 42 -20.09 -12.88 -0.13
N ASN A 43 -20.81 -12.70 0.95
CA ASN A 43 -21.27 -13.79 1.80
C ASN A 43 -22.81 -13.78 1.87
N THR A 44 -23.42 -14.95 1.82
CA THR A 44 -24.86 -15.08 2.07
C THR A 44 -25.10 -14.96 3.57
N ALA A 45 -25.79 -13.91 3.99
CA ALA A 45 -26.11 -13.69 5.40
C ALA A 45 -26.73 -14.96 6.01
N GLY A 46 -26.13 -15.46 7.07
CA GLY A 46 -26.71 -16.53 7.91
C GLY A 46 -26.24 -17.94 7.65
N THR A 47 -25.32 -18.19 6.75
CA THR A 47 -24.73 -19.51 6.55
C THR A 47 -23.32 -19.60 7.11
N SER A 48 -23.04 -20.68 7.80
CA SER A 48 -21.74 -21.02 8.39
C SER A 48 -20.59 -20.84 7.39
N LEU A 49 -19.38 -20.67 7.91
CA LEU A 49 -18.08 -20.56 7.22
C LEU A 49 -17.84 -21.59 6.09
N SER A 50 -18.66 -22.62 5.97
CA SER A 50 -18.64 -23.63 4.91
C SER A 50 -19.41 -23.26 3.64
N ALA A 51 -20.16 -22.19 3.62
CA ALA A 51 -20.86 -21.73 2.42
C ALA A 51 -19.92 -20.85 1.57
N GLY A 52 -19.03 -21.45 0.85
CA GLY A 52 -18.02 -20.84 -0.01
C GLY A 52 -18.33 -19.48 -0.64
N ILE A 53 -17.41 -18.95 -1.37
CA ILE A 53 -17.53 -17.70 -2.15
C ILE A 53 -18.75 -17.83 -3.07
N GLN A 54 -19.73 -16.94 -2.93
CA GLN A 54 -20.93 -16.96 -3.75
C GLN A 54 -20.59 -16.62 -5.21
N PRO A 55 -20.94 -17.46 -6.18
CA PRO A 55 -20.79 -17.13 -7.60
C PRO A 55 -21.54 -15.84 -7.94
N GLY A 56 -20.87 -14.90 -8.60
CA GLY A 56 -21.46 -13.63 -9.01
C GLY A 56 -21.45 -12.53 -7.95
N GLY A 57 -20.97 -12.80 -6.74
CA GLY A 57 -20.78 -11.79 -5.72
C GLY A 57 -19.48 -10.98 -5.92
N ALA A 58 -19.46 -9.74 -5.45
CA ALA A 58 -18.25 -8.93 -5.48
C ALA A 58 -17.27 -9.41 -4.40
N ASN A 59 -16.09 -9.84 -4.82
CA ASN A 59 -15.00 -10.29 -3.94
C ASN A 59 -13.71 -9.52 -4.25
N THR A 60 -12.94 -9.23 -3.23
CA THR A 60 -11.61 -8.65 -3.38
C THR A 60 -10.57 -9.77 -3.38
N LEU A 61 -9.77 -9.81 -4.43
CA LEU A 61 -8.59 -10.66 -4.49
C LEU A 61 -7.37 -9.83 -4.09
N VAL A 62 -6.61 -10.33 -3.15
CA VAL A 62 -5.34 -9.72 -2.70
C VAL A 62 -4.22 -10.70 -3.02
N ALA A 63 -3.21 -10.24 -3.73
CA ALA A 63 -1.98 -10.98 -3.98
C ALA A 63 -0.83 -10.30 -3.24
N ILE A 64 0.02 -11.09 -2.61
CA ILE A 64 1.21 -10.64 -1.92
C ILE A 64 2.39 -11.35 -2.57
N THR A 65 3.39 -10.58 -3.01
CA THR A 65 4.60 -11.13 -3.64
C THR A 65 5.82 -10.82 -2.79
N ASN A 66 6.58 -11.84 -2.46
CA ASN A 66 7.89 -11.69 -1.85
C ASN A 66 8.95 -11.42 -2.93
N VAL A 67 9.40 -10.19 -3.03
CA VAL A 67 10.45 -9.78 -4.01
C VAL A 67 11.88 -10.05 -3.53
N SER A 68 12.03 -10.54 -2.30
CA SER A 68 13.33 -10.93 -1.73
C SER A 68 13.75 -12.31 -2.22
N GLN A 69 15.04 -12.55 -2.30
CA GLN A 69 15.59 -13.91 -2.54
C GLN A 69 15.42 -14.85 -1.33
N TRP A 70 15.09 -14.31 -0.16
CA TRP A 70 14.93 -15.05 1.08
C TRP A 70 13.47 -15.32 1.37
N GLY A 71 13.19 -16.40 2.08
CA GLY A 71 11.85 -16.65 2.59
C GLY A 71 11.41 -15.53 3.54
N ALA A 72 10.12 -15.24 3.54
CA ALA A 72 9.49 -14.23 4.38
C ALA A 72 8.18 -14.75 4.96
N ILE A 73 7.70 -14.10 6.00
CA ILE A 73 6.36 -14.35 6.56
C ILE A 73 5.60 -13.03 6.52
N ALA A 74 4.48 -13.01 5.80
CA ALA A 74 3.55 -11.90 5.88
C ALA A 74 2.56 -12.16 7.02
N HIS A 75 2.51 -11.25 7.98
CA HIS A 75 1.50 -11.25 9.03
C HIS A 75 0.31 -10.42 8.56
N VAL A 76 -0.85 -11.02 8.46
CA VAL A 76 -2.07 -10.41 7.94
C VAL A 76 -3.07 -10.23 9.06
N THR A 77 -3.49 -9.00 9.30
CA THR A 77 -4.55 -8.68 10.25
C THR A 77 -5.72 -8.05 9.50
N VAL A 78 -6.89 -8.63 9.67
CA VAL A 78 -8.14 -8.13 9.08
C VAL A 78 -8.93 -7.39 10.13
N TRP A 79 -9.35 -6.17 9.80
CA TRP A 79 -10.09 -5.29 10.69
C TRP A 79 -11.52 -5.11 10.22
N ASN A 80 -12.45 -5.07 11.13
CA ASN A 80 -13.83 -4.73 10.83
C ASN A 80 -14.04 -3.20 10.76
N LYS A 81 -15.25 -2.78 10.42
CA LYS A 81 -15.61 -1.36 10.33
C LYS A 81 -15.54 -0.59 11.66
N GLN A 82 -15.46 -1.28 12.79
CA GLN A 82 -15.28 -0.71 14.12
C GLN A 82 -13.82 -0.66 14.56
N SER A 83 -12.86 -0.90 13.66
CA SER A 83 -11.44 -0.97 13.95
C SER A 83 -11.06 -2.06 14.97
N ALA A 84 -11.85 -3.12 15.04
CA ALA A 84 -11.49 -4.30 15.81
C ALA A 84 -10.90 -5.37 14.90
N ALA A 85 -9.76 -5.94 15.31
CA ALA A 85 -9.16 -7.08 14.61
C ALA A 85 -10.08 -8.30 14.71
N VAL A 86 -10.46 -8.86 13.58
CA VAL A 86 -11.41 -9.99 13.50
C VAL A 86 -10.77 -11.26 12.96
N LEU A 87 -9.63 -11.14 12.30
CA LEU A 87 -8.88 -12.27 11.78
C LEU A 87 -7.40 -11.91 11.77
N ASP A 88 -6.57 -12.88 12.10
CA ASP A 88 -5.13 -12.74 12.22
C ASP A 88 -4.47 -14.05 11.78
N PHE A 89 -3.58 -14.00 10.81
CA PHE A 89 -2.90 -15.19 10.30
C PHE A 89 -1.57 -14.87 9.64
N ASN A 90 -0.74 -15.88 9.48
CA ASN A 90 0.56 -15.78 8.83
C ASN A 90 0.55 -16.49 7.49
N VAL A 91 1.16 -15.86 6.49
CA VAL A 91 1.39 -16.43 5.16
C VAL A 91 2.91 -16.61 4.98
N PRO A 92 3.40 -17.87 5.07
CA PRO A 92 4.80 -18.13 4.72
C PRO A 92 4.96 -18.06 3.22
N MET A 93 6.02 -17.42 2.77
CA MET A 93 6.38 -17.24 1.36
C MET A 93 7.82 -17.67 1.15
N THR A 94 8.10 -18.31 0.04
CA THR A 94 9.48 -18.60 -0.40
C THR A 94 10.10 -17.36 -1.04
N GLY A 95 11.39 -17.42 -1.37
CA GLY A 95 12.02 -16.33 -2.10
C GLY A 95 11.44 -16.21 -3.50
N TYR A 96 11.16 -14.98 -3.93
CA TYR A 96 10.56 -14.66 -5.24
C TYR A 96 9.18 -15.30 -5.48
N ASP A 97 8.38 -15.44 -4.42
CA ASP A 97 7.05 -16.04 -4.45
C ASP A 97 5.99 -14.97 -4.76
#